data_7e7ded1fa6b19c976e51052703a3e875
#
_entry.id   7e7ded1fa6b19c976e51052703a3e875
#
_cell.length_a   1.000
_cell.length_b   1.000
_cell.length_c   1.000
_cell.angle_alpha   90.00
_cell.angle_beta   90.00
_cell.angle_gamma   90.00
#
_symmetry.space_group_name_H-M   'P 1'
#
loop_
_entity.id
_entity.type
_entity.pdbx_description
1 polymer ?
#
loop_
_entity_poly.entity_id
_entity_poly.type
_entity_poly.pdbx_seq_one_letter_code
_entity_poly.pdbx_strand_id
1 'polypeptide(L)'
;MKSTDSEPQEGGMELEQYRTSLEQMVEEKSKDLIAIQENLEATNRRQALFIKVLQILQLEPDIPTAMNMALAEIGRYTDVDRLATWENHLDGVTYGCTNEWCNDGIEPAIDYLRSMTIEAGKPWFDMLEENHIICTSDIYSLDPFITQMLEVQGVKAIAVFPLSQLGVHFGFLSFNFCWNKQWDEKDVELMSQISQIVSTATKRWQVETSLQQSQRTMQKVLDNINANIFVSDYDTLKVIFANKPFREEAGEVPENAECWRMLNAGLENGCKHCPKPKLLDANRKFTGVHFWEDYNPVTKRWYTIQSMAIKWLDGRWAIMELATDITTRKQVELELIQAKEKAEESDRLKSAFLANMSHEIRTPLNAIVGFSSLLAETDEAELRHVYMSLVQENNELLLNLISDILDISKIEAGMIDLVMGRVDVPQLCREVIATFSHKKRDSAVELRFDENSPQIVIDADKNRIMQVLSNFLTNALKFTTKGSITLSYSLEDESQVRFCVTDTGKGIPDEQKHEIFNRFVKLDSFVQGAGLGLSICQSLVNRMGGKIGVESREGEGSCFWFTHPYVPGA
;
A
#
# COMPACT_ATOMS: atom_id res chain seq x y z
N MET A 1 32.04 78.59 114.07
CA MET A 1 32.75 79.35 113.00
C MET A 1 32.77 78.50 111.71
N LYS A 2 32.18 79.10 110.72
CA LYS A 2 32.38 78.86 109.30
C LYS A 2 32.36 77.41 108.79
N SER A 3 31.35 76.98 108.22
CA SER A 3 30.86 77.08 106.84
C SER A 3 31.61 76.17 105.93
N THR A 4 30.90 75.34 105.27
CA THR A 4 30.94 75.21 103.84
C THR A 4 29.84 74.21 103.43
N ASP A 5 28.73 74.75 103.08
CA ASP A 5 27.77 74.13 102.17
C ASP A 5 28.12 74.64 100.76
N SER A 6 28.56 73.78 99.95
CA SER A 6 28.51 73.98 98.49
C SER A 6 28.95 72.69 97.83
N GLU A 7 28.09 71.68 97.69
CA GLU A 7 28.07 70.76 96.61
C GLU A 7 26.81 69.86 96.66
N PRO A 8 25.72 70.23 96.03
CA PRO A 8 24.97 69.16 95.27
C PRO A 8 24.26 69.65 94.00
N GLN A 9 24.76 70.66 93.28
CA GLN A 9 24.09 71.12 92.03
C GLN A 9 24.66 70.63 90.71
N GLU A 10 25.91 70.22 90.66
CA GLU A 10 26.52 69.70 89.36
C GLU A 10 26.08 68.27 89.05
N GLY A 11 25.94 67.35 90.00
CA GLY A 11 25.53 65.97 89.83
C GLY A 11 24.08 65.83 89.33
N GLY A 12 23.19 66.78 89.63
CA GLY A 12 21.79 66.77 89.18
C GLY A 12 21.64 67.12 87.65
N MET A 13 22.47 68.07 87.18
CA MET A 13 22.43 68.49 85.80
C MET A 13 23.07 67.45 84.83
N GLU A 14 24.11 66.73 85.25
CA GLU A 14 24.71 65.61 84.47
C GLU A 14 23.70 64.43 84.39
N LEU A 15 23.00 64.10 85.45
CA LEU A 15 22.00 63.03 85.49
C LEU A 15 20.82 63.35 84.57
N GLU A 16 20.39 64.61 84.49
CA GLU A 16 19.27 65.04 83.64
C GLU A 16 19.68 65.08 82.16
N GLN A 17 20.89 65.53 81.85
CA GLN A 17 21.46 65.41 80.52
C GLN A 17 21.61 63.95 80.06
N TYR A 18 22.09 63.09 80.94
CA TYR A 18 22.19 61.66 80.67
C TYR A 18 20.82 61.01 80.43
N ARG A 19 19.81 61.36 81.24
CA ARG A 19 18.42 60.89 81.09
C ARG A 19 17.84 61.35 79.73
N THR A 20 17.99 62.65 79.37
CA THR A 20 17.53 63.22 78.10
C THR A 20 18.24 62.53 76.87
N SER A 21 19.53 62.28 77.00
CA SER A 21 20.32 61.56 75.94
C SER A 21 19.85 60.09 75.83
N LEU A 22 19.53 59.43 76.94
CA LEU A 22 19.00 58.06 76.99
C LEU A 22 17.58 57.96 76.41
N GLU A 23 16.73 58.94 76.73
CA GLU A 23 15.36 59.05 76.20
C GLU A 23 15.39 59.29 74.68
N GLN A 24 16.30 60.15 74.19
CA GLN A 24 16.54 60.35 72.74
C GLN A 24 17.05 59.05 72.05
N MET A 25 18.01 58.38 72.64
CA MET A 25 18.57 57.13 72.15
C MET A 25 17.53 56.00 72.12
N VAL A 26 16.66 55.90 73.13
CA VAL A 26 15.53 54.95 73.17
C VAL A 26 14.53 55.29 72.09
N GLU A 27 14.17 56.57 71.91
CA GLU A 27 13.25 56.98 70.86
C GLU A 27 13.82 56.69 69.42
N GLU A 28 15.11 56.98 69.18
CA GLU A 28 15.80 56.65 67.93
C GLU A 28 15.84 55.13 67.66
N LYS A 29 16.21 54.35 68.69
CA LYS A 29 16.21 52.90 68.66
C LYS A 29 14.82 52.29 68.47
N SER A 30 13.79 52.90 69.08
CA SER A 30 12.41 52.48 68.86
C SER A 30 11.94 52.73 67.44
N LYS A 31 12.29 53.90 66.83
CA LYS A 31 12.00 54.20 65.41
C LYS A 31 12.72 53.22 64.51
N ASP A 32 14.02 52.93 64.79
CA ASP A 32 14.80 51.93 64.01
C ASP A 32 14.16 50.55 64.06
N LEU A 33 13.72 50.11 65.29
CA LEU A 33 13.05 48.82 65.48
C LEU A 33 11.73 48.70 64.74
N ILE A 34 10.92 49.76 64.72
CA ILE A 34 9.65 49.80 63.97
C ILE A 34 9.94 49.70 62.48
N ALA A 35 10.91 50.49 61.98
CA ALA A 35 11.29 50.43 60.58
C ALA A 35 11.84 49.04 60.14
N ILE A 36 12.64 48.41 61.04
CA ILE A 36 13.14 47.03 60.80
C ILE A 36 11.98 46.05 60.79
N GLN A 37 11.03 46.16 61.74
CA GLN A 37 9.86 45.28 61.81
C GLN A 37 8.97 45.42 60.58
N GLU A 38 8.67 46.66 60.16
CA GLU A 38 7.89 46.93 58.94
C GLU A 38 8.57 46.33 57.68
N ASN A 39 9.89 46.49 57.57
CA ASN A 39 10.66 45.92 56.47
C ASN A 39 10.68 44.39 56.50
N LEU A 40 10.79 43.79 57.70
CA LEU A 40 10.73 42.33 57.86
C LEU A 40 9.34 41.78 57.49
N GLU A 41 8.26 42.46 57.93
CA GLU A 41 6.91 42.07 57.57
C GLU A 41 6.64 42.18 56.06
N ALA A 42 7.13 43.23 55.40
CA ALA A 42 7.06 43.40 53.95
C ALA A 42 7.84 42.29 53.21
N THR A 43 9.04 41.98 53.70
CA THR A 43 9.86 40.90 53.15
C THR A 43 9.19 39.53 53.29
N ASN A 44 8.62 39.24 54.47
CA ASN A 44 7.89 37.99 54.70
C ASN A 44 6.63 37.87 53.81
N ARG A 45 5.88 38.94 53.61
CA ARG A 45 4.72 38.97 52.69
C ARG A 45 5.15 38.72 51.25
N ARG A 46 6.26 39.30 50.78
CA ARG A 46 6.84 39.07 49.43
C ARG A 46 7.29 37.64 49.25
N GLN A 47 7.97 37.05 50.27
CA GLN A 47 8.38 35.64 50.20
C GLN A 47 7.18 34.68 50.17
N ALA A 48 6.15 34.96 50.99
CA ALA A 48 4.90 34.19 50.99
C ALA A 48 4.21 34.18 49.59
N LEU A 49 4.17 35.36 48.93
CA LEU A 49 3.69 35.44 47.54
C LEU A 49 4.49 34.55 46.59
N PHE A 50 5.81 34.64 46.63
CA PHE A 50 6.67 33.84 45.71
C PHE A 50 6.50 32.34 45.92
N ILE A 51 6.44 31.90 47.18
CA ILE A 51 6.21 30.49 47.53
C ILE A 51 4.82 30.05 46.98
N LYS A 52 3.77 30.85 47.20
CA LYS A 52 2.43 30.53 46.74
C LYS A 52 2.34 30.46 45.21
N VAL A 53 2.94 31.44 44.50
CA VAL A 53 2.99 31.46 43.03
C VAL A 53 3.74 30.24 42.49
N LEU A 54 4.91 29.90 43.08
CA LEU A 54 5.69 28.72 42.67
C LEU A 54 4.90 27.42 42.93
N GLN A 55 4.20 27.30 44.07
CA GLN A 55 3.38 26.14 44.36
C GLN A 55 2.24 25.96 43.32
N ILE A 56 1.55 27.03 42.96
CA ILE A 56 0.49 27.00 41.96
C ILE A 56 1.08 26.53 40.61
N LEU A 57 2.19 27.14 40.17
CA LEU A 57 2.83 26.84 38.89
C LEU A 57 3.47 25.43 38.83
N GLN A 58 3.67 24.76 39.98
CA GLN A 58 4.23 23.40 40.04
C GLN A 58 3.19 22.31 40.20
N LEU A 59 2.10 22.60 40.97
CA LEU A 59 1.15 21.58 41.38
C LEU A 59 -0.10 21.50 40.52
N GLU A 60 -0.50 22.61 39.89
CA GLU A 60 -1.65 22.61 38.98
C GLU A 60 -1.27 22.02 37.62
N PRO A 61 -1.92 20.91 37.20
CA PRO A 61 -1.58 20.24 35.96
C PRO A 61 -2.07 20.96 34.70
N ASP A 62 -3.15 21.77 34.81
CA ASP A 62 -3.67 22.55 33.71
C ASP A 62 -2.95 23.90 33.62
N ILE A 63 -2.12 24.04 32.59
CA ILE A 63 -1.22 25.20 32.40
C ILE A 63 -1.97 26.54 32.38
N PRO A 64 -3.04 26.72 31.55
CA PRO A 64 -3.79 27.98 31.58
C PRO A 64 -4.40 28.30 32.92
N THR A 65 -4.95 27.30 33.62
CA THR A 65 -5.50 27.46 34.96
C THR A 65 -4.42 27.85 35.96
N ALA A 66 -3.27 27.17 35.94
CA ALA A 66 -2.14 27.50 36.81
C ALA A 66 -1.67 28.94 36.63
N MET A 67 -1.52 29.37 35.37
CA MET A 67 -1.10 30.74 35.06
C MET A 67 -2.14 31.76 35.54
N ASN A 68 -3.41 31.57 35.24
CA ASN A 68 -4.46 32.50 35.67
C ASN A 68 -4.56 32.59 37.20
N MET A 69 -4.40 31.49 37.91
CA MET A 69 -4.34 31.50 39.37
C MET A 69 -3.10 32.24 39.89
N ALA A 70 -1.96 32.04 39.30
CA ALA A 70 -0.72 32.72 39.65
C ALA A 70 -0.84 34.25 39.39
N LEU A 71 -1.35 34.64 38.20
CA LEU A 71 -1.60 36.05 37.89
C LEU A 71 -2.58 36.68 38.84
N ALA A 72 -3.62 35.97 39.30
CA ALA A 72 -4.57 36.47 40.29
C ALA A 72 -3.91 36.75 41.65
N GLU A 73 -3.02 35.88 42.13
CA GLU A 73 -2.29 36.11 43.39
C GLU A 73 -1.31 37.28 43.26
N ILE A 74 -0.62 37.37 42.12
CA ILE A 74 0.30 38.49 41.85
C ILE A 74 -0.47 39.80 41.72
N GLY A 75 -1.57 39.82 40.96
CA GLY A 75 -2.38 41.02 40.74
C GLY A 75 -2.93 41.61 42.05
N ARG A 76 -3.48 40.76 42.92
CA ARG A 76 -3.98 41.21 44.24
C ARG A 76 -2.87 41.76 45.15
N TYR A 77 -1.65 41.21 45.06
CA TYR A 77 -0.52 41.67 45.86
C TYR A 77 0.06 42.99 45.34
N THR A 78 0.13 43.17 44.02
CA THR A 78 0.75 44.32 43.37
C THR A 78 -0.23 45.48 43.18
N ASP A 79 -1.50 45.31 43.54
CA ASP A 79 -2.58 46.29 43.35
C ASP A 79 -2.69 46.82 41.92
N VAL A 80 -2.42 45.92 40.97
CA VAL A 80 -2.52 46.23 39.52
C VAL A 80 -3.95 46.01 39.04
N ASP A 81 -4.39 46.79 38.07
CA ASP A 81 -5.74 46.69 37.51
C ASP A 81 -5.83 45.53 36.49
N ARG A 82 -4.75 45.31 35.71
CA ARG A 82 -4.68 44.21 34.76
C ARG A 82 -3.25 43.67 34.70
N LEU A 83 -3.13 42.35 34.72
CA LEU A 83 -1.88 41.62 34.58
C LEU A 83 -2.00 40.63 33.44
N ALA A 84 -1.12 40.68 32.44
CA ALA A 84 -1.21 39.81 31.25
C ALA A 84 0.14 39.25 30.80
N THR A 85 0.12 37.98 30.40
CA THR A 85 1.26 37.34 29.70
C THR A 85 1.05 37.42 28.19
N TRP A 86 2.11 37.76 27.50
CA TRP A 86 2.16 37.84 26.04
C TRP A 86 3.24 36.93 25.53
N GLU A 87 2.91 36.09 24.55
CA GLU A 87 3.84 35.12 24.03
C GLU A 87 3.89 35.11 22.51
N ASN A 88 5.08 34.84 21.96
CA ASN A 88 5.24 34.54 20.55
C ASN A 88 4.65 33.17 20.27
N HIS A 89 3.78 33.06 19.27
CA HIS A 89 3.20 31.79 18.87
C HIS A 89 4.21 30.93 18.12
N LEU A 90 3.98 29.61 18.11
CA LEU A 90 4.86 28.63 17.46
C LEU A 90 4.92 28.77 15.92
N ASP A 91 4.02 29.55 15.34
CA ASP A 91 4.01 29.86 13.90
C ASP A 91 5.15 30.79 13.47
N GLY A 92 5.80 31.46 14.44
CA GLY A 92 6.89 32.41 14.19
C GLY A 92 6.46 33.69 13.50
N VAL A 93 5.16 33.95 13.34
CA VAL A 93 4.58 35.10 12.61
C VAL A 93 3.65 35.90 13.49
N THR A 94 3.06 35.28 14.50
CA THR A 94 2.09 35.93 15.39
C THR A 94 2.53 35.88 16.85
N TYR A 95 2.03 36.84 17.62
CA TYR A 95 2.12 36.89 19.08
C TYR A 95 0.77 37.31 19.65
N GLY A 96 0.53 37.05 20.94
CA GLY A 96 -0.72 37.48 21.54
C GLY A 96 -0.76 37.34 23.04
N CYS A 97 -1.83 37.88 23.63
CA CYS A 97 -2.13 37.68 25.04
C CYS A 97 -2.56 36.24 25.29
N THR A 98 -1.78 35.52 26.10
CA THR A 98 -2.04 34.10 26.39
C THR A 98 -2.82 33.90 27.67
N ASN A 99 -2.57 34.73 28.70
CA ASN A 99 -3.29 34.72 29.95
C ASN A 99 -3.51 36.15 30.45
N GLU A 100 -4.64 36.41 31.10
CA GLU A 100 -4.99 37.70 31.61
C GLU A 100 -5.74 37.56 32.94
N TRP A 101 -5.38 38.39 33.93
CA TRP A 101 -6.13 38.62 35.13
C TRP A 101 -6.50 40.12 35.20
N CYS A 102 -7.76 40.39 35.58
CA CYS A 102 -8.29 41.73 35.76
C CYS A 102 -8.83 41.88 37.19
N ASN A 103 -8.62 43.05 37.78
CA ASN A 103 -9.25 43.43 39.04
C ASN A 103 -10.76 43.67 38.87
N ASP A 104 -11.50 43.72 39.96
CA ASP A 104 -12.95 43.95 39.94
C ASP A 104 -13.30 45.26 39.19
N GLY A 105 -14.21 45.17 38.23
CA GLY A 105 -14.66 46.29 37.41
C GLY A 105 -13.82 46.61 36.18
N ILE A 106 -12.76 45.84 35.91
CA ILE A 106 -11.95 45.99 34.71
C ILE A 106 -12.40 44.93 33.68
N GLU A 107 -12.76 45.36 32.47
CA GLU A 107 -13.12 44.49 31.36
C GLU A 107 -11.91 43.77 30.80
N PRO A 108 -11.98 42.39 30.60
CA PRO A 108 -10.90 41.65 29.96
C PRO A 108 -10.67 42.10 28.50
N ALA A 109 -9.41 42.17 28.09
CA ALA A 109 -9.02 42.51 26.75
C ALA A 109 -8.47 41.31 25.93
N ILE A 110 -8.29 40.15 26.57
CA ILE A 110 -7.67 38.96 25.98
C ILE A 110 -8.35 38.52 24.69
N ASP A 111 -9.66 38.62 24.56
CA ASP A 111 -10.38 38.14 23.37
C ASP A 111 -10.03 38.94 22.11
N TYR A 112 -9.65 40.19 22.25
CA TYR A 112 -9.23 41.07 21.14
C TYR A 112 -7.74 40.97 20.85
N LEU A 113 -6.95 40.44 21.78
CA LEU A 113 -5.49 40.50 21.77
C LEU A 113 -4.84 39.10 21.68
N ARG A 114 -5.62 38.04 21.38
CA ARG A 114 -5.15 36.67 21.31
C ARG A 114 -4.15 36.40 20.18
N SER A 115 -4.25 37.14 19.09
CA SER A 115 -3.37 36.90 17.94
C SER A 115 -3.17 38.18 17.16
N MET A 116 -1.94 38.68 17.16
CA MET A 116 -1.48 39.85 16.44
C MET A 116 -0.24 39.46 15.64
N THR A 117 0.02 40.13 14.52
CA THR A 117 1.25 39.89 13.77
C THR A 117 2.46 40.46 14.55
N ILE A 118 3.61 39.78 14.48
CA ILE A 118 4.86 40.25 15.08
C ILE A 118 5.23 41.61 14.53
N GLU A 119 4.91 41.91 13.26
CA GLU A 119 5.12 43.22 12.65
C GLU A 119 4.31 44.32 13.34
N ALA A 120 3.06 44.05 13.72
CA ALA A 120 2.24 44.98 14.48
C ALA A 120 2.77 45.17 15.92
N GLY A 121 3.37 44.12 16.51
CA GLY A 121 4.00 44.18 17.83
C GLY A 121 5.42 44.73 17.87
N LYS A 122 5.98 45.03 16.72
CA LYS A 122 7.37 45.50 16.61
C LYS A 122 7.72 46.65 17.55
N PRO A 123 6.90 47.69 17.74
CA PRO A 123 7.20 48.76 18.71
C PRO A 123 7.44 48.24 20.13
N TRP A 124 6.70 47.22 20.60
CA TRP A 124 6.94 46.59 21.89
C TRP A 124 8.28 45.91 21.96
N PHE A 125 8.61 45.12 20.93
CA PHE A 125 9.84 44.34 20.92
C PHE A 125 11.07 45.23 20.81
N ASP A 126 11.04 46.24 19.95
CA ASP A 126 12.13 47.19 19.78
C ASP A 126 12.41 47.95 21.12
N MET A 127 11.36 48.40 21.82
CA MET A 127 11.50 49.06 23.12
C MET A 127 12.05 48.14 24.21
N LEU A 128 11.65 46.88 24.22
CA LEU A 128 12.15 45.87 25.19
C LEU A 128 13.60 45.47 24.91
N GLU A 129 14.03 45.45 23.63
CA GLU A 129 15.41 45.23 23.26
C GLU A 129 16.33 46.41 23.67
N GLU A 130 15.87 47.64 23.49
CA GLU A 130 16.64 48.85 23.82
C GLU A 130 16.71 49.08 25.34
N ASN A 131 15.59 48.99 26.05
CA ASN A 131 15.48 49.40 27.46
C ASN A 131 15.44 48.24 28.46
N HIS A 132 15.38 46.98 28.00
CA HIS A 132 15.22 45.74 28.78
C HIS A 132 13.92 45.64 29.60
N ILE A 133 13.39 46.75 30.12
CA ILE A 133 12.11 46.93 30.82
C ILE A 133 11.49 48.24 30.44
N ILE A 134 10.18 48.29 30.38
CA ILE A 134 9.40 49.51 30.14
C ILE A 134 8.62 49.82 31.39
N CYS A 135 8.87 50.95 32.03
CA CYS A 135 8.09 51.44 33.18
C CYS A 135 7.79 52.93 32.94
N THR A 136 6.52 53.27 32.76
CA THR A 136 6.10 54.66 32.60
C THR A 136 4.81 54.97 33.36
N SER A 137 4.77 56.20 33.92
CA SER A 137 3.56 56.78 34.51
C SER A 137 2.79 57.65 33.46
N ASP A 138 3.28 57.73 32.28
CA ASP A 138 2.70 58.51 31.18
C ASP A 138 2.76 57.69 29.86
N ILE A 139 1.64 57.09 29.50
CA ILE A 139 1.51 56.28 28.29
C ILE A 139 1.70 57.09 27.00
N TYR A 140 1.53 58.43 27.03
CA TYR A 140 1.70 59.32 25.89
C TYR A 140 3.18 59.54 25.52
N SER A 141 4.10 59.10 26.38
CA SER A 141 5.53 59.04 26.09
C SER A 141 5.94 57.83 25.25
N LEU A 142 5.02 56.87 25.04
CA LEU A 142 5.25 55.63 24.29
C LEU A 142 4.98 55.85 22.78
N ASP A 143 5.29 54.85 21.97
CA ASP A 143 4.95 54.79 20.55
C ASP A 143 3.44 55.03 20.33
N PRO A 144 3.03 55.81 19.30
CA PRO A 144 1.62 56.15 19.04
C PRO A 144 0.70 54.93 18.90
N PHE A 145 1.18 53.81 18.32
CA PHE A 145 0.42 52.57 18.21
C PHE A 145 0.17 51.95 19.58
N ILE A 146 1.20 51.91 20.41
CA ILE A 146 1.12 51.40 21.78
C ILE A 146 0.18 52.28 22.61
N THR A 147 0.34 53.59 22.54
CA THR A 147 -0.50 54.58 23.23
C THR A 147 -1.98 54.37 22.91
N GLN A 148 -2.33 54.28 21.64
CA GLN A 148 -3.72 54.08 21.20
C GLN A 148 -4.30 52.77 21.76
N MET A 149 -3.50 51.70 21.74
CA MET A 149 -3.91 50.40 22.27
C MET A 149 -4.17 50.43 23.79
N LEU A 150 -3.32 51.11 24.56
CA LEU A 150 -3.44 51.25 26.00
C LEU A 150 -4.57 52.21 26.40
N GLU A 151 -4.77 53.32 25.66
CA GLU A 151 -5.80 54.31 25.89
C GLU A 151 -7.21 53.72 25.80
N VAL A 152 -7.47 52.86 24.76
CA VAL A 152 -8.73 52.12 24.60
C VAL A 152 -9.01 51.22 25.80
N GLN A 153 -7.98 50.74 26.48
CA GLN A 153 -8.07 49.86 27.64
C GLN A 153 -8.13 50.65 28.95
N GLY A 154 -8.12 52.00 28.91
CA GLY A 154 -8.15 52.85 30.09
C GLY A 154 -6.85 52.88 30.91
N VAL A 155 -5.75 52.37 30.37
CA VAL A 155 -4.45 52.28 31.05
C VAL A 155 -3.82 53.69 31.13
N LYS A 156 -3.29 54.09 32.29
CA LYS A 156 -2.58 55.35 32.52
C LYS A 156 -1.11 55.18 32.83
N ALA A 157 -0.77 54.07 33.47
CA ALA A 157 0.60 53.70 33.76
C ALA A 157 0.82 52.22 33.44
N ILE A 158 2.00 51.85 33.00
CA ILE A 158 2.32 50.46 32.59
C ILE A 158 3.75 50.11 32.97
N ALA A 159 3.93 48.85 33.39
CA ALA A 159 5.25 48.23 33.45
C ALA A 159 5.25 46.93 32.62
N VAL A 160 6.27 46.77 31.77
CA VAL A 160 6.43 45.58 30.90
C VAL A 160 7.80 44.98 31.11
N PHE A 161 7.81 43.72 31.38
CA PHE A 161 9.02 42.92 31.63
C PHE A 161 9.13 41.81 30.61
N PRO A 162 10.30 41.63 29.98
CA PRO A 162 10.48 40.54 29.03
C PRO A 162 10.38 39.17 29.70
N LEU A 163 9.70 38.24 29.03
CA LEU A 163 9.81 36.81 29.33
C LEU A 163 10.97 36.25 28.51
N SER A 164 12.07 35.92 29.18
CA SER A 164 13.29 35.47 28.54
C SER A 164 14.00 34.36 29.28
N GLN A 165 14.74 33.54 28.55
CA GLN A 165 15.61 32.52 29.11
C GLN A 165 16.92 32.47 28.32
N LEU A 166 18.05 32.49 29.01
CA LEU A 166 19.39 32.49 28.40
C LEU A 166 19.56 33.58 27.31
N GLY A 167 18.95 34.77 27.51
CA GLY A 167 19.05 35.88 26.58
C GLY A 167 18.10 35.81 25.36
N VAL A 168 17.26 34.77 25.28
CA VAL A 168 16.26 34.67 24.21
C VAL A 168 14.90 35.11 24.75
N HIS A 169 14.35 36.15 24.15
CA HIS A 169 13.01 36.67 24.44
C HIS A 169 11.95 35.84 23.71
N PHE A 170 10.89 35.45 24.43
CA PHE A 170 9.79 34.67 23.85
C PHE A 170 8.41 35.27 24.17
N GLY A 171 8.39 36.41 24.85
CA GLY A 171 7.19 37.16 25.21
C GLY A 171 7.47 38.23 26.22
N PHE A 172 6.44 38.74 26.85
CA PHE A 172 6.54 39.72 27.96
C PHE A 172 5.37 39.58 28.94
N LEU A 173 5.59 40.12 30.15
CA LEU A 173 4.58 40.26 31.20
C LEU A 173 4.27 41.72 31.38
N SER A 174 2.99 42.15 31.29
CA SER A 174 2.55 43.53 31.42
C SER A 174 1.71 43.71 32.68
N PHE A 175 2.07 44.74 33.45
CA PHE A 175 1.34 45.25 34.62
C PHE A 175 0.71 46.59 34.23
N ASN A 176 -0.62 46.63 34.12
CA ASN A 176 -1.36 47.78 33.64
C ASN A 176 -2.17 48.43 34.78
N PHE A 177 -2.03 49.74 34.93
CA PHE A 177 -2.70 50.54 35.94
C PHE A 177 -3.63 51.55 35.26
N CYS A 178 -4.89 51.60 35.67
CA CYS A 178 -5.88 52.59 35.21
C CYS A 178 -5.82 53.89 35.96
N TRP A 179 -4.85 54.07 36.88
CA TRP A 179 -4.53 55.25 37.63
C TRP A 179 -3.06 55.64 37.49
N ASN A 180 -2.69 56.87 37.89
CA ASN A 180 -1.32 57.34 37.76
C ASN A 180 -0.43 56.72 38.85
N LYS A 181 0.30 55.68 38.51
CA LYS A 181 1.26 54.99 39.36
C LYS A 181 2.59 55.76 39.33
N GLN A 182 3.13 56.06 40.49
CA GLN A 182 4.54 56.50 40.65
C GLN A 182 5.39 55.23 40.92
N TRP A 183 6.48 55.12 40.23
CA TRP A 183 7.38 53.98 40.30
C TRP A 183 8.49 54.21 41.31
N ASP A 184 8.75 53.25 42.20
CA ASP A 184 9.96 53.19 43.01
C ASP A 184 10.82 51.98 42.63
N GLU A 185 12.07 51.95 43.12
CA GLU A 185 12.98 50.83 42.82
C GLU A 185 12.48 49.48 43.34
N LYS A 186 11.74 49.47 44.44
CA LYS A 186 11.18 48.24 45.05
C LYS A 186 10.06 47.68 44.21
N ASP A 187 9.20 48.50 43.62
CA ASP A 187 8.15 48.07 42.67
C ASP A 187 8.79 47.38 41.45
N VAL A 188 9.79 48.01 40.83
CA VAL A 188 10.49 47.47 39.66
C VAL A 188 11.22 46.17 40.01
N GLU A 189 11.91 46.13 41.15
CA GLU A 189 12.60 44.89 41.60
C GLU A 189 11.61 43.73 41.83
N LEU A 190 10.47 43.98 42.51
CA LEU A 190 9.43 43.00 42.75
C LEU A 190 8.87 42.44 41.44
N MET A 191 8.44 43.32 40.52
CA MET A 191 7.87 42.95 39.23
C MET A 191 8.87 42.20 38.34
N SER A 192 10.14 42.60 38.40
CA SER A 192 11.22 41.88 37.74
C SER A 192 11.40 40.45 38.23
N GLN A 193 11.37 40.24 39.57
CA GLN A 193 11.46 38.90 40.15
C GLN A 193 10.22 38.05 39.83
N ILE A 194 9.03 38.64 39.82
CA ILE A 194 7.80 37.97 39.36
C ILE A 194 7.93 37.55 37.92
N SER A 195 8.40 38.45 37.04
CA SER A 195 8.63 38.14 35.61
C SER A 195 9.58 36.98 35.42
N GLN A 196 10.65 36.88 36.20
CA GLN A 196 11.58 35.74 36.13
C GLN A 196 10.93 34.41 36.51
N ILE A 197 10.08 34.41 37.58
CA ILE A 197 9.34 33.20 37.99
C ILE A 197 8.37 32.78 36.86
N VAL A 198 7.57 33.71 36.33
CA VAL A 198 6.63 33.46 35.24
C VAL A 198 7.35 32.99 34.01
N SER A 199 8.48 33.65 33.62
CA SER A 199 9.32 33.30 32.50
C SER A 199 9.81 31.86 32.56
N THR A 200 10.32 31.45 33.72
CA THR A 200 10.85 30.09 33.95
C THR A 200 9.73 29.05 33.80
N ALA A 201 8.56 29.29 34.37
CA ALA A 201 7.42 28.41 34.29
C ALA A 201 6.88 28.30 32.86
N THR A 202 6.66 29.41 32.19
CA THR A 202 6.17 29.45 30.80
C THR A 202 7.12 28.69 29.86
N LYS A 203 8.43 28.91 29.99
CA LYS A 203 9.40 28.22 29.13
C LYS A 203 9.43 26.72 29.35
N ARG A 204 9.38 26.27 30.61
CA ARG A 204 9.28 24.84 30.95
C ARG A 204 8.06 24.21 30.26
N TRP A 205 6.90 24.84 30.37
CA TRP A 205 5.66 24.33 29.76
C TRP A 205 5.71 24.31 28.22
N GLN A 206 6.29 25.37 27.60
CA GLN A 206 6.48 25.38 26.14
C GLN A 206 7.33 24.19 25.68
N VAL A 207 8.41 23.88 26.39
CA VAL A 207 9.30 22.75 26.06
C VAL A 207 8.57 21.41 26.26
N GLU A 208 7.86 21.25 27.38
CA GLU A 208 7.09 20.00 27.67
C GLU A 208 5.98 19.79 26.62
N THR A 209 5.23 20.84 26.28
CA THR A 209 4.16 20.79 25.26
C THR A 209 4.70 20.46 23.89
N SER A 210 5.79 21.13 23.49
CA SER A 210 6.46 20.90 22.20
C SER A 210 6.97 19.46 22.10
N LEU A 211 7.57 18.94 23.18
CA LEU A 211 8.05 17.55 23.22
C LEU A 211 6.89 16.56 23.08
N GLN A 212 5.80 16.76 23.81
CA GLN A 212 4.61 15.91 23.73
C GLN A 212 3.99 15.94 22.33
N GLN A 213 3.90 17.12 21.73
CA GLN A 213 3.36 17.28 20.37
C GLN A 213 4.26 16.61 19.32
N SER A 214 5.58 16.75 19.48
CA SER A 214 6.55 16.07 18.61
C SER A 214 6.43 14.55 18.73
N GLN A 215 6.33 14.01 19.94
CA GLN A 215 6.12 12.58 20.16
C GLN A 215 4.81 12.08 19.54
N ARG A 216 3.69 12.79 19.77
CA ARG A 216 2.39 12.45 19.16
C ARG A 216 2.42 12.49 17.64
N THR A 217 3.11 13.49 17.07
CA THR A 217 3.25 13.62 15.62
C THR A 217 4.06 12.47 15.04
N MET A 218 5.20 12.14 15.66
CA MET A 218 6.03 11.00 15.26
C MET A 218 5.25 9.69 15.31
N GLN A 219 4.51 9.45 16.39
CA GLN A 219 3.66 8.26 16.51
C GLN A 219 2.60 8.20 15.42
N LYS A 220 1.90 9.32 15.14
CA LYS A 220 0.93 9.39 14.04
C LYS A 220 1.58 9.11 12.67
N VAL A 221 2.79 9.62 12.42
CA VAL A 221 3.52 9.32 11.18
C VAL A 221 3.77 7.83 11.05
N LEU A 222 4.31 7.19 12.09
CA LEU A 222 4.59 5.75 12.10
C LEU A 222 3.31 4.91 11.98
N ASP A 223 2.22 5.32 12.61
CA ASP A 223 0.93 4.62 12.60
C ASP A 223 0.19 4.75 11.24
N ASN A 224 0.52 5.75 10.42
CA ASN A 224 -0.05 5.93 9.08
C ASN A 224 0.82 5.37 7.93
N ILE A 225 2.02 4.88 8.22
CA ILE A 225 2.82 4.16 7.23
C ILE A 225 2.14 2.82 6.94
N ASN A 226 1.86 2.55 5.66
CA ASN A 226 1.27 1.28 5.22
C ASN A 226 2.31 0.15 5.21
N ALA A 227 2.88 -0.11 6.36
CA ALA A 227 3.83 -1.20 6.61
C ALA A 227 3.81 -1.55 8.10
N ASN A 228 4.08 -2.79 8.41
CA ASN A 228 4.27 -3.25 9.77
C ASN A 228 5.66 -2.81 10.26
N ILE A 229 5.69 -1.94 11.28
CA ILE A 229 6.94 -1.48 11.88
C ILE A 229 6.97 -1.94 13.33
N PHE A 230 8.02 -2.64 13.69
CA PHE A 230 8.30 -2.93 15.09
C PHE A 230 9.80 -2.79 15.38
N VAL A 231 10.08 -2.55 16.65
CA VAL A 231 11.45 -2.47 17.16
C VAL A 231 11.58 -3.47 18.29
N SER A 232 12.63 -4.28 18.26
CA SER A 232 12.95 -5.22 19.33
C SER A 232 14.34 -4.96 19.87
N ASP A 233 14.53 -5.24 21.14
CA ASP A 233 15.85 -5.20 21.77
C ASP A 233 16.80 -6.19 21.09
N TYR A 234 18.01 -5.75 20.76
CA TYR A 234 18.95 -6.58 19.99
C TYR A 234 19.38 -7.85 20.75
N ASP A 235 19.58 -7.77 22.05
CA ASP A 235 20.11 -8.88 22.82
C ASP A 235 19.00 -9.86 23.25
N THR A 236 17.87 -9.35 23.72
CA THR A 236 16.74 -10.13 24.27
C THR A 236 15.65 -10.46 23.24
N LEU A 237 15.64 -9.80 22.08
CA LEU A 237 14.60 -9.89 21.04
C LEU A 237 13.18 -9.51 21.51
N LYS A 238 13.05 -8.87 22.66
CA LYS A 238 11.77 -8.38 23.17
C LYS A 238 11.32 -7.17 22.38
N VAL A 239 10.05 -7.13 22.01
CA VAL A 239 9.45 -6.00 21.30
C VAL A 239 9.35 -4.81 22.26
N ILE A 240 9.89 -3.67 21.87
CA ILE A 240 9.91 -2.41 22.62
C ILE A 240 9.06 -1.32 21.97
N PHE A 241 8.74 -1.48 20.68
CA PHE A 241 7.85 -0.61 19.94
C PHE A 241 7.17 -1.39 18.82
N ALA A 242 5.90 -1.05 18.53
CA ALA A 242 5.16 -1.52 17.39
C ALA A 242 4.18 -0.44 16.92
N ASN A 243 4.10 -0.18 15.61
CA ASN A 243 3.12 0.75 15.05
C ASN A 243 1.71 0.14 15.00
N LYS A 244 0.72 0.97 14.68
CA LYS A 244 -0.69 0.54 14.61
C LYS A 244 -0.93 -0.60 13.62
N PRO A 245 -0.45 -0.56 12.34
CA PRO A 245 -0.61 -1.67 11.40
C PRO A 245 -0.10 -3.01 11.94
N PHE A 246 1.07 -3.02 12.58
CA PHE A 246 1.60 -4.24 13.19
C PHE A 246 0.69 -4.78 14.31
N ARG A 247 0.20 -3.90 15.19
CA ARG A 247 -0.71 -4.30 16.28
C ARG A 247 -2.06 -4.80 15.78
N GLU A 248 -2.58 -4.23 14.70
CA GLU A 248 -3.84 -4.68 14.06
C GLU A 248 -3.70 -6.05 13.42
N GLU A 249 -2.53 -6.37 12.88
CA GLU A 249 -2.28 -7.67 12.24
C GLU A 249 -1.84 -8.76 13.22
N ALA A 250 -0.91 -8.45 14.11
CA ALA A 250 -0.33 -9.41 15.05
C ALA A 250 -1.10 -9.53 16.38
N GLY A 251 -2.06 -8.62 16.63
CA GLY A 251 -2.74 -8.48 17.92
C GLY A 251 -1.99 -7.59 18.90
N GLU A 252 -2.55 -7.42 20.09
CA GLU A 252 -1.88 -6.68 21.16
C GLU A 252 -0.53 -7.32 21.50
N VAL A 253 0.51 -6.50 21.59
CA VAL A 253 1.86 -6.94 21.92
C VAL A 253 1.95 -7.13 23.43
N PRO A 254 2.03 -8.37 23.95
CA PRO A 254 2.17 -8.60 25.38
C PRO A 254 3.45 -7.98 25.91
N GLU A 255 3.43 -7.55 27.17
CA GLU A 255 4.64 -7.08 27.83
C GLU A 255 5.73 -8.16 27.81
N ASN A 256 6.91 -7.81 27.33
CA ASN A 256 8.04 -8.73 27.13
C ASN A 256 7.88 -9.81 26.03
N ALA A 257 6.96 -9.63 25.07
CA ALA A 257 6.84 -10.54 23.94
C ALA A 257 8.10 -10.55 23.08
N GLU A 258 8.57 -11.74 22.70
CA GLU A 258 9.67 -11.89 21.75
C GLU A 258 9.16 -11.70 20.32
N CYS A 259 9.91 -10.98 19.47
CA CYS A 259 9.50 -10.61 18.11
C CYS A 259 9.08 -11.82 17.26
N TRP A 260 9.79 -12.93 17.34
CA TRP A 260 9.49 -14.14 16.56
C TRP A 260 8.18 -14.83 16.98
N ARG A 261 7.74 -14.68 18.23
CA ARG A 261 6.45 -15.21 18.70
C ARG A 261 5.27 -14.42 18.16
N MET A 262 5.47 -13.13 17.94
CA MET A 262 4.42 -12.26 17.35
C MET A 262 4.25 -12.49 15.84
N LEU A 263 5.36 -12.80 15.14
CA LEU A 263 5.35 -12.97 13.68
C LEU A 263 4.95 -14.38 13.24
N ASN A 264 5.25 -15.39 14.06
CA ASN A 264 5.04 -16.80 13.71
C ASN A 264 4.53 -17.58 14.93
N ALA A 265 3.24 -17.49 15.21
CA ALA A 265 2.60 -18.32 16.24
C ALA A 265 2.76 -19.79 15.89
N GLY A 266 3.71 -20.49 16.55
CA GLY A 266 3.96 -21.93 16.35
C GLY A 266 5.44 -22.32 16.16
N LEU A 267 6.36 -21.37 16.10
CA LEU A 267 7.79 -21.69 16.12
C LEU A 267 8.27 -21.85 17.58
N GLU A 268 8.89 -22.98 17.90
CA GLU A 268 9.45 -23.22 19.25
C GLU A 268 10.85 -22.59 19.45
N ASN A 269 11.58 -22.27 18.37
CA ASN A 269 13.01 -21.93 18.45
C ASN A 269 13.45 -20.68 17.62
N GLY A 270 12.58 -19.69 17.45
CA GLY A 270 12.94 -18.45 16.72
C GLY A 270 12.77 -18.55 15.19
N CYS A 271 13.04 -17.44 14.49
CA CYS A 271 12.92 -17.34 13.03
C CYS A 271 14.05 -18.09 12.32
N LYS A 272 13.72 -18.90 11.29
CA LYS A 272 14.75 -19.60 10.45
C LYS A 272 15.73 -18.63 9.78
N HIS A 273 15.29 -17.43 9.48
CA HIS A 273 16.04 -16.40 8.75
C HIS A 273 16.18 -15.12 9.57
N CYS A 274 16.43 -15.26 10.90
CA CYS A 274 16.62 -14.08 11.76
C CYS A 274 17.75 -13.18 11.22
N PRO A 275 17.48 -11.89 10.93
CA PRO A 275 18.46 -10.98 10.39
C PRO A 275 19.54 -10.55 11.40
N LYS A 276 19.30 -10.74 12.70
CA LYS A 276 20.16 -10.30 13.80
C LYS A 276 21.67 -10.52 13.55
N PRO A 277 22.18 -11.70 13.13
CA PRO A 277 23.62 -11.91 12.93
C PRO A 277 24.22 -11.07 11.80
N LYS A 278 23.40 -10.53 10.92
CA LYS A 278 23.84 -9.76 9.75
C LYS A 278 23.82 -8.25 9.97
N LEU A 279 23.26 -7.78 11.08
CA LEU A 279 23.03 -6.35 11.33
C LEU A 279 24.15 -5.65 12.07
N LEU A 280 24.94 -6.40 12.86
CA LEU A 280 26.12 -5.90 13.57
C LEU A 280 27.30 -6.84 13.31
N ASP A 281 28.50 -6.27 13.15
CA ASP A 281 29.75 -7.03 13.07
C ASP A 281 30.21 -7.50 14.46
N ALA A 282 31.35 -8.23 14.50
CA ALA A 282 31.95 -8.73 15.75
C ALA A 282 32.31 -7.60 16.75
N ASN A 283 32.48 -6.38 16.27
CA ASN A 283 32.76 -5.18 17.07
C ASN A 283 31.50 -4.41 17.43
N ARG A 284 30.29 -4.98 17.20
CA ARG A 284 29.01 -4.31 17.38
C ARG A 284 28.87 -3.03 16.56
N LYS A 285 29.47 -2.95 15.37
CA LYS A 285 29.31 -1.86 14.43
C LYS A 285 28.23 -2.23 13.41
N PHE A 286 27.39 -1.25 13.09
CA PHE A 286 26.31 -1.40 12.11
C PHE A 286 26.86 -1.79 10.72
N THR A 287 26.31 -2.83 10.11
CA THR A 287 26.76 -3.41 8.84
C THR A 287 25.90 -2.98 7.64
N GLY A 288 24.76 -2.35 7.87
CA GLY A 288 23.83 -1.93 6.82
C GLY A 288 22.42 -2.48 7.00
N VAL A 289 21.54 -2.07 6.10
CA VAL A 289 20.17 -2.55 6.05
C VAL A 289 20.12 -3.89 5.32
N HIS A 290 19.45 -4.88 5.90
CA HIS A 290 19.26 -6.19 5.30
C HIS A 290 17.85 -6.26 4.69
N PHE A 291 17.77 -6.57 3.38
CA PHE A 291 16.52 -6.74 2.64
C PHE A 291 16.29 -8.22 2.35
N TRP A 292 15.05 -8.67 2.56
CA TRP A 292 14.64 -10.04 2.27
C TRP A 292 13.14 -10.13 2.06
N GLU A 293 12.68 -11.21 1.45
CA GLU A 293 11.26 -11.48 1.26
C GLU A 293 10.93 -12.79 1.98
N ASP A 294 9.77 -12.85 2.63
CA ASP A 294 9.30 -14.04 3.32
C ASP A 294 7.78 -14.20 3.20
N TYR A 295 7.34 -15.44 3.23
CA TYR A 295 5.93 -15.80 3.27
C TYR A 295 5.53 -16.14 4.70
N ASN A 296 4.58 -15.39 5.24
CA ASN A 296 4.02 -15.66 6.55
C ASN A 296 2.87 -16.68 6.42
N PRO A 297 2.99 -17.91 6.94
CA PRO A 297 1.96 -18.93 6.82
C PRO A 297 0.73 -18.65 7.68
N VAL A 298 0.83 -17.80 8.71
CA VAL A 298 -0.28 -17.44 9.60
C VAL A 298 -1.20 -16.44 8.89
N THR A 299 -0.64 -15.37 8.36
CA THR A 299 -1.40 -14.34 7.62
C THR A 299 -1.66 -14.71 6.17
N LYS A 300 -0.97 -15.75 5.65
CA LYS A 300 -0.96 -16.17 4.24
C LYS A 300 -0.57 -15.06 3.28
N ARG A 301 0.38 -14.21 3.69
CA ARG A 301 0.85 -13.05 2.93
C ARG A 301 2.35 -13.10 2.70
N TRP A 302 2.77 -12.49 1.60
CA TRP A 302 4.17 -12.24 1.28
C TRP A 302 4.57 -10.86 1.78
N TYR A 303 5.72 -10.78 2.43
CA TYR A 303 6.29 -9.51 2.90
C TYR A 303 7.66 -9.28 2.31
N THR A 304 7.97 -8.04 1.93
CA THR A 304 9.35 -7.57 1.84
C THR A 304 9.71 -6.93 3.16
N ILE A 305 10.82 -7.35 3.73
CA ILE A 305 11.25 -6.97 5.06
C ILE A 305 12.59 -6.25 4.97
N GLN A 306 12.65 -5.09 5.64
CA GLN A 306 13.87 -4.32 5.81
C GLN A 306 14.23 -4.36 7.29
N SER A 307 15.38 -4.91 7.60
CA SER A 307 15.88 -5.05 8.97
C SER A 307 17.13 -4.22 9.14
N MET A 308 17.22 -3.45 10.23
CA MET A 308 18.38 -2.62 10.55
C MET A 308 18.62 -2.56 12.06
N ALA A 309 19.90 -2.44 12.46
CA ALA A 309 20.25 -2.15 13.84
C ALA A 309 20.26 -0.64 14.06
N ILE A 310 19.59 -0.19 15.11
CA ILE A 310 19.52 1.22 15.51
C ILE A 310 19.94 1.38 16.98
N LYS A 311 20.36 2.60 17.34
CA LYS A 311 20.50 2.99 18.74
C LYS A 311 19.15 3.46 19.26
N TRP A 312 18.62 2.76 20.28
CA TRP A 312 17.39 3.15 20.96
C TRP A 312 17.62 4.32 21.91
N LEU A 313 16.54 4.88 22.45
CA LEU A 313 16.55 6.09 23.28
C LEU A 313 17.49 6.00 24.50
N ASP A 314 17.66 4.81 25.07
CA ASP A 314 18.54 4.52 26.20
C ASP A 314 19.96 4.11 25.81
N GLY A 315 20.30 4.19 24.51
CA GLY A 315 21.63 3.89 23.97
C GLY A 315 21.91 2.41 23.67
N ARG A 316 20.99 1.48 24.03
CA ARG A 316 21.13 0.06 23.68
C ARG A 316 20.93 -0.16 22.18
N TRP A 317 21.47 -1.26 21.67
CA TRP A 317 21.17 -1.69 20.31
C TRP A 317 19.76 -2.29 20.23
N ALA A 318 19.05 -1.94 19.18
CA ALA A 318 17.72 -2.48 18.86
C ALA A 318 17.67 -2.86 17.37
N ILE A 319 16.80 -3.78 17.03
CA ILE A 319 16.50 -4.17 15.65
C ILE A 319 15.19 -3.51 15.28
N MET A 320 15.23 -2.67 14.26
CA MET A 320 14.04 -2.12 13.63
C MET A 320 13.74 -2.93 12.37
N GLU A 321 12.51 -3.40 12.28
CA GLU A 321 12.00 -4.10 11.10
C GLU A 321 10.82 -3.35 10.50
N LEU A 322 10.83 -3.24 9.17
CA LEU A 322 9.76 -2.68 8.37
C LEU A 322 9.34 -3.75 7.36
N ALA A 323 8.13 -4.28 7.53
CA ALA A 323 7.57 -5.32 6.67
C ALA A 323 6.40 -4.76 5.86
N THR A 324 6.53 -4.79 4.54
CA THR A 324 5.50 -4.32 3.60
C THR A 324 4.87 -5.53 2.91
N ASP A 325 3.54 -5.60 2.89
CA ASP A 325 2.78 -6.63 2.19
C ASP A 325 2.97 -6.50 0.67
N ILE A 326 3.50 -7.55 0.05
CA ILE A 326 3.73 -7.67 -1.39
C ILE A 326 2.90 -8.80 -2.02
N THR A 327 1.88 -9.29 -1.35
CA THR A 327 1.07 -10.43 -1.80
C THR A 327 0.47 -10.19 -3.17
N THR A 328 -0.15 -9.03 -3.38
CA THR A 328 -0.73 -8.65 -4.68
C THR A 328 0.34 -8.60 -5.77
N ARG A 329 1.53 -8.05 -5.47
CA ARG A 329 2.66 -8.01 -6.41
C ARG A 329 3.09 -9.42 -6.82
N LYS A 330 3.21 -10.36 -5.85
CA LYS A 330 3.57 -11.77 -6.11
C LYS A 330 2.52 -12.51 -6.92
N GLN A 331 1.24 -12.24 -6.70
CA GLN A 331 0.15 -12.79 -7.51
C GLN A 331 0.22 -12.34 -8.96
N VAL A 332 0.35 -11.03 -9.19
CA VAL A 332 0.49 -10.47 -10.54
C VAL A 332 1.75 -10.98 -11.24
N GLU A 333 2.87 -11.12 -10.52
CA GLU A 333 4.10 -11.68 -11.06
C GLU A 333 3.91 -13.13 -11.53
N LEU A 334 3.22 -13.95 -10.74
CA LEU A 334 2.92 -15.35 -11.09
C LEU A 334 1.98 -15.43 -12.30
N GLU A 335 0.92 -14.62 -12.35
CA GLU A 335 -0.01 -14.54 -13.48
C GLU A 335 0.71 -14.11 -14.77
N LEU A 336 1.64 -13.16 -14.66
CA LEU A 336 2.44 -12.69 -15.79
C LEU A 336 3.35 -13.80 -16.34
N ILE A 337 4.00 -14.56 -15.45
CA ILE A 337 4.83 -15.70 -15.84
C ILE A 337 3.98 -16.74 -16.58
N GLN A 338 2.82 -17.11 -16.04
CA GLN A 338 1.92 -18.07 -16.67
C GLN A 338 1.39 -17.57 -18.04
N ALA A 339 1.03 -16.30 -18.13
CA ALA A 339 0.57 -15.69 -19.37
C ALA A 339 1.70 -15.67 -20.43
N LYS A 340 2.94 -15.38 -20.01
CA LYS A 340 4.12 -15.40 -20.89
C LYS A 340 4.39 -16.80 -21.41
N GLU A 341 4.42 -17.81 -20.53
CA GLU A 341 4.65 -19.21 -20.94
C GLU A 341 3.59 -19.68 -21.95
N LYS A 342 2.32 -19.34 -21.71
CA LYS A 342 1.22 -19.66 -22.63
C LYS A 342 1.35 -18.94 -23.97
N ALA A 343 1.80 -17.70 -23.98
CA ALA A 343 2.03 -16.94 -25.21
C ALA A 343 3.21 -17.51 -26.01
N GLU A 344 4.32 -17.84 -25.35
CA GLU A 344 5.50 -18.45 -25.99
C GLU A 344 5.19 -19.82 -26.59
N GLU A 345 4.40 -20.66 -25.89
CA GLU A 345 3.96 -21.95 -26.41
C GLU A 345 3.04 -21.77 -27.62
N SER A 346 2.10 -20.82 -27.59
CA SER A 346 1.23 -20.49 -28.71
C SER A 346 2.04 -20.04 -29.95
N ASP A 347 3.05 -19.19 -29.74
CA ASP A 347 3.92 -18.71 -30.84
C ASP A 347 4.78 -19.83 -31.42
N ARG A 348 5.29 -20.72 -30.57
CA ARG A 348 6.03 -21.92 -30.98
C ARG A 348 5.17 -22.84 -31.87
N LEU A 349 3.93 -23.12 -31.44
CA LEU A 349 2.98 -23.94 -32.18
C LEU A 349 2.63 -23.30 -33.53
N LYS A 350 2.39 -21.99 -33.55
CA LYS A 350 2.10 -21.24 -34.78
C LYS A 350 3.28 -21.26 -35.77
N SER A 351 4.50 -21.12 -35.26
CA SER A 351 5.72 -21.17 -36.10
C SER A 351 5.94 -22.57 -36.70
N ALA A 352 5.76 -23.63 -35.90
CA ALA A 352 5.83 -25.01 -36.36
C ALA A 352 4.73 -25.31 -37.39
N PHE A 353 3.51 -24.77 -37.19
CA PHE A 353 2.42 -24.87 -38.16
C PHE A 353 2.81 -24.28 -39.53
N LEU A 354 3.32 -23.05 -39.56
CA LEU A 354 3.72 -22.37 -40.82
C LEU A 354 4.86 -23.10 -41.53
N ALA A 355 5.84 -23.61 -40.77
CA ALA A 355 6.95 -24.39 -41.35
C ALA A 355 6.44 -25.69 -42.01
N ASN A 356 5.58 -26.44 -41.32
CA ASN A 356 4.99 -27.68 -41.85
C ASN A 356 4.11 -27.39 -43.08
N MET A 357 3.29 -26.33 -43.07
CA MET A 357 2.50 -25.91 -44.22
C MET A 357 3.33 -25.64 -45.44
N SER A 358 4.43 -24.90 -45.27
CA SER A 358 5.34 -24.59 -46.39
C SER A 358 5.92 -25.85 -47.00
N HIS A 359 6.23 -26.87 -46.19
CA HIS A 359 6.76 -28.15 -46.68
C HIS A 359 5.70 -28.96 -47.42
N GLU A 360 4.48 -29.10 -46.86
CA GLU A 360 3.39 -29.87 -47.44
C GLU A 360 2.84 -29.24 -48.73
N ILE A 361 2.93 -27.91 -48.91
CA ILE A 361 2.61 -27.21 -50.17
C ILE A 361 3.71 -27.43 -51.21
N ARG A 362 4.99 -27.37 -50.84
CA ARG A 362 6.12 -27.44 -51.77
C ARG A 362 6.21 -28.77 -52.46
N THR A 363 5.93 -29.87 -51.78
CA THR A 363 6.06 -31.24 -52.33
C THR A 363 5.14 -31.47 -53.54
N PRO A 364 3.80 -31.31 -53.47
CA PRO A 364 2.93 -31.47 -54.63
C PRO A 364 3.18 -30.41 -55.71
N LEU A 365 3.54 -29.18 -55.35
CA LEU A 365 3.86 -28.12 -56.31
C LEU A 365 5.07 -28.51 -57.14
N ASN A 366 6.16 -29.01 -56.55
CA ASN A 366 7.33 -29.45 -57.25
C ASN A 366 7.04 -30.66 -58.19
N ALA A 367 6.15 -31.57 -57.72
CA ALA A 367 5.69 -32.68 -58.54
C ALA A 367 4.89 -32.20 -59.77
N ILE A 368 3.95 -31.26 -59.60
CA ILE A 368 3.20 -30.65 -60.71
C ILE A 368 4.16 -30.03 -61.75
N VAL A 369 5.12 -29.20 -61.27
CA VAL A 369 6.08 -28.53 -62.10
C VAL A 369 6.96 -29.56 -62.88
N GLY A 370 7.51 -30.55 -62.16
CA GLY A 370 8.37 -31.58 -62.73
C GLY A 370 7.67 -32.45 -63.77
N PHE A 371 6.48 -32.99 -63.45
CA PHE A 371 5.71 -33.80 -64.39
C PHE A 371 5.13 -33.00 -65.55
N SER A 372 4.82 -31.72 -65.39
CA SER A 372 4.42 -30.82 -66.45
C SER A 372 5.56 -30.58 -67.47
N SER A 373 6.80 -30.46 -66.95
CA SER A 373 7.99 -30.37 -67.80
C SER A 373 8.22 -31.64 -68.59
N LEU A 374 8.15 -32.82 -67.97
CA LEU A 374 8.26 -34.12 -68.59
C LEU A 374 7.14 -34.37 -69.64
N LEU A 375 5.91 -33.92 -69.33
CA LEU A 375 4.76 -33.98 -70.23
C LEU A 375 5.00 -33.18 -71.53
N ALA A 376 5.74 -32.05 -71.46
CA ALA A 376 6.08 -31.22 -72.59
C ALA A 376 7.18 -31.80 -73.45
N GLU A 377 8.06 -32.63 -72.86
CA GLU A 377 9.22 -33.22 -73.56
C GLU A 377 8.98 -34.63 -74.15
N THR A 378 7.90 -35.32 -73.75
CA THR A 378 7.63 -36.69 -74.15
C THR A 378 6.67 -36.78 -75.31
N ASP A 379 7.02 -37.62 -76.37
CA ASP A 379 6.18 -37.95 -77.50
C ASP A 379 5.41 -39.26 -77.34
N GLU A 380 5.70 -40.06 -76.28
CA GLU A 380 5.05 -41.34 -76.02
C GLU A 380 3.67 -41.14 -75.43
N ALA A 381 2.62 -41.62 -76.07
CA ALA A 381 1.25 -41.44 -75.69
C ALA A 381 0.93 -42.06 -74.32
N GLU A 382 1.52 -43.21 -73.94
CA GLU A 382 1.33 -43.89 -72.66
C GLU A 382 1.99 -43.11 -71.54
N LEU A 383 3.21 -42.65 -71.71
CA LEU A 383 3.90 -41.83 -70.66
C LEU A 383 3.20 -40.47 -70.50
N ARG A 384 2.64 -39.91 -71.54
CA ARG A 384 1.88 -38.66 -71.51
C ARG A 384 0.63 -38.79 -70.61
N HIS A 385 -0.07 -39.93 -70.74
CA HIS A 385 -1.19 -40.26 -69.90
C HIS A 385 -0.80 -40.39 -68.39
N VAL A 386 0.34 -41.08 -68.15
CA VAL A 386 0.86 -41.24 -66.80
C VAL A 386 1.22 -39.87 -66.17
N TYR A 387 1.96 -39.03 -66.91
CA TYR A 387 2.36 -37.71 -66.40
C TYR A 387 1.16 -36.80 -66.18
N MET A 388 0.15 -36.83 -67.03
CA MET A 388 -1.09 -36.07 -66.86
C MET A 388 -1.85 -36.52 -65.60
N SER A 389 -1.94 -37.83 -65.36
CA SER A 389 -2.57 -38.37 -64.17
C SER A 389 -1.85 -37.91 -62.90
N LEU A 390 -0.52 -37.95 -62.85
CA LEU A 390 0.30 -37.48 -61.75
C LEU A 390 0.15 -35.98 -61.51
N VAL A 391 0.06 -35.17 -62.59
CA VAL A 391 -0.22 -33.72 -62.45
C VAL A 391 -1.60 -33.47 -61.81
N GLN A 392 -2.61 -34.22 -62.32
CA GLN A 392 -3.98 -34.10 -61.78
C GLN A 392 -4.07 -34.52 -60.31
N GLU A 393 -3.47 -35.65 -59.91
CA GLU A 393 -3.46 -36.13 -58.53
C GLU A 393 -2.79 -35.12 -57.59
N ASN A 394 -1.63 -34.56 -57.97
CA ASN A 394 -0.94 -33.56 -57.15
C ASN A 394 -1.68 -32.22 -57.11
N ASN A 395 -2.41 -31.84 -58.16
CA ASN A 395 -3.28 -30.66 -58.16
C ASN A 395 -4.46 -30.84 -57.20
N GLU A 396 -5.14 -32.01 -57.20
CA GLU A 396 -6.20 -32.31 -56.24
C GLU A 396 -5.68 -32.30 -54.81
N LEU A 397 -4.50 -32.88 -54.56
CA LEU A 397 -3.83 -32.83 -53.25
C LEU A 397 -3.60 -31.39 -52.78
N LEU A 398 -3.08 -30.52 -53.66
CA LEU A 398 -2.80 -29.13 -53.33
C LEU A 398 -4.09 -28.34 -53.02
N LEU A 399 -5.16 -28.56 -53.82
CA LEU A 399 -6.45 -27.91 -53.61
C LEU A 399 -7.07 -28.34 -52.27
N ASN A 400 -7.01 -29.64 -51.91
CA ASN A 400 -7.49 -30.15 -50.65
C ASN A 400 -6.70 -29.55 -49.48
N LEU A 401 -5.39 -29.46 -49.61
CA LEU A 401 -4.51 -28.88 -48.58
C LEU A 401 -4.82 -27.39 -48.36
N ILE A 402 -5.04 -26.63 -49.43
CA ILE A 402 -5.45 -25.20 -49.33
C ILE A 402 -6.81 -25.08 -48.62
N SER A 403 -7.78 -25.96 -48.98
CA SER A 403 -9.08 -26.00 -48.29
C SER A 403 -8.96 -26.29 -46.82
N ASP A 404 -8.11 -27.29 -46.47
CA ASP A 404 -7.84 -27.65 -45.06
C ASP A 404 -7.23 -26.48 -44.27
N ILE A 405 -6.28 -25.73 -44.85
CA ILE A 405 -5.68 -24.55 -44.24
C ILE A 405 -6.72 -23.45 -44.01
N LEU A 406 -7.58 -23.21 -45.01
CA LEU A 406 -8.65 -22.22 -44.90
C LEU A 406 -9.66 -22.60 -43.80
N ASP A 407 -10.02 -23.91 -43.74
CA ASP A 407 -10.92 -24.41 -42.69
C ASP A 407 -10.28 -24.22 -41.28
N ILE A 408 -9.02 -24.57 -41.09
CA ILE A 408 -8.30 -24.33 -39.84
C ILE A 408 -8.29 -22.84 -39.49
N SER A 409 -7.96 -21.99 -40.46
CA SER A 409 -7.93 -20.53 -40.23
C SER A 409 -9.29 -19.97 -39.78
N LYS A 410 -10.38 -20.45 -40.37
CA LYS A 410 -11.77 -20.08 -39.99
C LYS A 410 -12.12 -20.64 -38.61
N ILE A 411 -11.68 -21.87 -38.28
CA ILE A 411 -11.86 -22.49 -36.97
C ILE A 411 -11.17 -21.65 -35.88
N GLU A 412 -9.90 -21.30 -36.08
CA GLU A 412 -9.10 -20.53 -35.12
C GLU A 412 -9.65 -19.11 -34.92
N ALA A 413 -10.15 -18.49 -35.99
CA ALA A 413 -10.81 -17.18 -35.91
C ALA A 413 -12.22 -17.24 -35.31
N GLY A 414 -12.77 -18.43 -35.00
CA GLY A 414 -14.14 -18.59 -34.54
C GLY A 414 -15.22 -18.29 -35.62
N MET A 415 -14.82 -18.16 -36.89
CA MET A 415 -15.62 -17.70 -38.02
C MET A 415 -16.33 -18.84 -38.78
N ILE A 416 -16.49 -20.01 -38.19
CA ILE A 416 -17.28 -21.08 -38.82
C ILE A 416 -18.75 -20.85 -38.48
N ASP A 417 -19.54 -20.47 -39.48
CA ASP A 417 -20.99 -20.46 -39.42
C ASP A 417 -21.53 -21.83 -39.87
N LEU A 418 -22.33 -22.48 -39.03
CA LEU A 418 -23.01 -23.73 -39.38
C LEU A 418 -24.31 -23.40 -40.08
N VAL A 419 -24.53 -23.99 -41.27
CA VAL A 419 -25.80 -23.87 -42.00
C VAL A 419 -26.69 -25.03 -41.58
N MET A 420 -27.47 -24.80 -40.51
CA MET A 420 -28.34 -25.81 -39.94
C MET A 420 -29.54 -26.07 -40.84
N GLY A 421 -29.92 -27.34 -41.00
CA GLY A 421 -31.08 -27.79 -41.74
C GLY A 421 -31.47 -29.22 -41.41
N ARG A 422 -32.68 -29.60 -41.81
CA ARG A 422 -33.17 -30.98 -41.58
C ARG A 422 -32.42 -31.95 -42.51
N VAL A 423 -31.75 -32.91 -41.88
CA VAL A 423 -30.92 -33.91 -42.58
C VAL A 423 -31.48 -35.31 -42.30
N ASP A 424 -31.92 -35.98 -43.37
CA ASP A 424 -32.23 -37.41 -43.37
C ASP A 424 -30.94 -38.22 -43.32
N VAL A 425 -30.67 -38.81 -42.16
CA VAL A 425 -29.38 -39.49 -41.90
C VAL A 425 -29.21 -40.72 -42.79
N PRO A 426 -30.19 -41.63 -42.98
CA PRO A 426 -30.10 -42.71 -43.97
C PRO A 426 -29.78 -42.25 -45.37
N GLN A 427 -30.45 -41.20 -45.84
CA GLN A 427 -30.25 -40.66 -47.16
C GLN A 427 -28.81 -40.08 -47.29
N LEU A 428 -28.38 -39.29 -46.31
CA LEU A 428 -27.00 -38.74 -46.25
C LEU A 428 -25.95 -39.86 -46.34
N CYS A 429 -26.11 -40.92 -45.56
CA CYS A 429 -25.14 -42.05 -45.58
C CYS A 429 -25.12 -42.74 -46.94
N ARG A 430 -26.27 -42.95 -47.57
CA ARG A 430 -26.33 -43.50 -48.95
C ARG A 430 -25.65 -42.60 -49.95
N GLU A 431 -25.86 -41.28 -49.90
CA GLU A 431 -25.21 -40.34 -50.79
C GLU A 431 -23.67 -40.36 -50.66
N VAL A 432 -23.18 -40.42 -49.37
CA VAL A 432 -21.76 -40.53 -49.09
C VAL A 432 -21.18 -41.85 -49.66
N ILE A 433 -21.80 -42.98 -49.39
CA ILE A 433 -21.33 -44.30 -49.90
C ILE A 433 -21.34 -44.34 -51.44
N ALA A 434 -22.42 -43.82 -52.10
CA ALA A 434 -22.51 -43.78 -53.58
C ALA A 434 -21.34 -42.97 -54.18
N THR A 435 -20.98 -41.82 -53.57
CA THR A 435 -19.86 -41.01 -54.04
C THR A 435 -18.53 -41.76 -54.01
N PHE A 436 -18.28 -42.57 -52.97
CA PHE A 436 -17.05 -43.36 -52.83
C PHE A 436 -17.06 -44.64 -53.64
N SER A 437 -18.23 -45.26 -53.92
CA SER A 437 -18.34 -46.44 -54.74
C SER A 437 -17.96 -46.20 -56.21
N HIS A 438 -18.24 -45.02 -56.76
CA HIS A 438 -17.84 -44.63 -58.12
C HIS A 438 -16.32 -44.42 -58.27
N LYS A 439 -15.62 -44.00 -57.23
CA LYS A 439 -14.16 -43.81 -57.22
C LYS A 439 -13.39 -45.15 -57.23
N LYS A 440 -14.07 -46.26 -56.94
CA LYS A 440 -13.50 -47.56 -56.66
C LYS A 440 -13.72 -48.59 -57.79
N ARG A 441 -13.06 -48.45 -58.94
CA ARG A 441 -13.26 -49.42 -60.03
C ARG A 441 -12.52 -50.77 -59.95
N ASP A 442 -11.46 -50.92 -59.04
CA ASP A 442 -10.63 -52.13 -59.01
C ASP A 442 -10.05 -52.53 -57.64
N SER A 443 -10.65 -52.26 -56.52
CA SER A 443 -10.08 -52.64 -55.21
C SER A 443 -10.72 -53.86 -54.56
N ALA A 444 -9.89 -54.70 -53.91
CA ALA A 444 -10.29 -55.86 -53.12
C ALA A 444 -10.99 -55.54 -51.77
N VAL A 445 -11.42 -54.32 -51.60
CA VAL A 445 -12.10 -53.83 -50.38
C VAL A 445 -13.57 -53.62 -50.67
N GLU A 446 -14.46 -54.18 -49.87
CA GLU A 446 -15.92 -54.00 -50.01
C GLU A 446 -16.39 -52.79 -49.18
N LEU A 447 -17.14 -51.88 -49.81
CA LEU A 447 -17.72 -50.71 -49.14
C LEU A 447 -19.20 -50.95 -48.91
N ARG A 448 -19.65 -50.87 -47.67
CA ARG A 448 -21.02 -51.18 -47.24
C ARG A 448 -21.63 -50.04 -46.44
N PHE A 449 -22.93 -49.88 -46.56
CA PHE A 449 -23.77 -49.14 -45.62
C PHE A 449 -24.62 -50.16 -44.84
N ASP A 450 -24.71 -50.00 -43.48
CA ASP A 450 -25.59 -50.85 -42.66
C ASP A 450 -27.02 -50.35 -42.76
N GLU A 451 -27.84 -51.03 -43.56
CA GLU A 451 -29.23 -50.69 -43.77
C GLU A 451 -30.18 -50.97 -42.58
N ASN A 452 -29.68 -51.68 -41.53
CA ASN A 452 -30.46 -51.96 -40.32
C ASN A 452 -30.52 -50.76 -39.35
N SER A 453 -29.91 -49.65 -39.73
CA SER A 453 -29.92 -48.42 -38.91
C SER A 453 -31.27 -47.75 -38.89
N PRO A 454 -31.69 -47.12 -37.75
CA PRO A 454 -33.03 -46.53 -37.61
C PRO A 454 -33.24 -45.32 -38.54
N GLN A 455 -34.53 -45.05 -38.87
CA GLN A 455 -34.87 -43.84 -39.65
C GLN A 455 -34.72 -42.62 -38.68
N ILE A 456 -33.73 -41.76 -38.95
CA ILE A 456 -33.42 -40.59 -38.09
C ILE A 456 -33.32 -39.36 -38.99
N VAL A 457 -33.94 -38.25 -38.51
CA VAL A 457 -33.77 -36.90 -39.08
C VAL A 457 -33.15 -36.06 -37.95
N ILE A 458 -32.08 -35.33 -38.26
CA ILE A 458 -31.39 -34.44 -37.32
C ILE A 458 -31.39 -33.02 -37.89
N ASP A 459 -31.30 -32.05 -37.00
CA ASP A 459 -31.02 -30.67 -37.40
C ASP A 459 -29.50 -30.43 -37.36
N ALA A 460 -28.90 -30.34 -38.55
CA ALA A 460 -27.43 -30.32 -38.69
C ALA A 460 -26.97 -29.62 -39.95
N ASP A 461 -25.71 -29.27 -40.03
CA ASP A 461 -25.06 -28.88 -41.27
C ASP A 461 -24.66 -30.14 -42.08
N LYS A 462 -25.48 -30.41 -43.12
CA LYS A 462 -25.31 -31.55 -44.04
C LYS A 462 -23.87 -31.62 -44.60
N ASN A 463 -23.33 -30.48 -45.03
CA ASN A 463 -22.02 -30.43 -45.69
C ASN A 463 -20.88 -30.75 -44.68
N ARG A 464 -20.99 -30.29 -43.44
CA ARG A 464 -20.00 -30.58 -42.38
C ARG A 464 -20.03 -32.04 -41.95
N ILE A 465 -21.22 -32.64 -41.80
CA ILE A 465 -21.30 -34.08 -41.57
C ILE A 465 -20.72 -34.88 -42.71
N MET A 466 -21.05 -34.52 -43.97
CA MET A 466 -20.44 -35.14 -45.15
C MET A 466 -18.92 -35.00 -45.19
N GLN A 467 -18.38 -33.86 -44.79
CA GLN A 467 -16.95 -33.61 -44.70
C GLN A 467 -16.27 -34.56 -43.68
N VAL A 468 -16.84 -34.72 -42.50
CA VAL A 468 -16.33 -35.64 -41.47
C VAL A 468 -16.38 -37.09 -41.94
N LEU A 469 -17.53 -37.55 -42.48
CA LEU A 469 -17.70 -38.91 -42.99
C LEU A 469 -16.75 -39.19 -44.17
N SER A 470 -16.61 -38.23 -45.10
CA SER A 470 -15.68 -38.34 -46.24
C SER A 470 -14.24 -38.48 -45.81
N ASN A 471 -13.83 -37.73 -44.76
CA ASN A 471 -12.49 -37.85 -44.21
C ASN A 471 -12.25 -39.24 -43.60
N PHE A 472 -13.21 -39.78 -42.83
CA PHE A 472 -13.12 -41.09 -42.25
C PHE A 472 -13.06 -42.19 -43.34
N LEU A 473 -13.91 -42.10 -44.37
CA LEU A 473 -13.93 -43.06 -45.48
C LEU A 473 -12.64 -43.00 -46.28
N THR A 474 -12.10 -41.81 -46.56
CA THR A 474 -10.81 -41.62 -47.22
C THR A 474 -9.69 -42.29 -46.44
N ASN A 475 -9.66 -42.12 -45.13
CA ASN A 475 -8.68 -42.75 -44.28
C ASN A 475 -8.86 -44.29 -44.28
N ALA A 476 -10.09 -44.80 -44.13
CA ALA A 476 -10.38 -46.22 -44.20
C ALA A 476 -9.93 -46.85 -45.52
N LEU A 477 -10.23 -46.25 -46.66
CA LEU A 477 -9.80 -46.72 -47.99
C LEU A 477 -8.27 -46.70 -48.17
N LYS A 478 -7.60 -45.74 -47.55
CA LYS A 478 -6.15 -45.60 -47.61
C LYS A 478 -5.41 -46.66 -46.81
N PHE A 479 -5.98 -47.10 -45.67
CA PHE A 479 -5.33 -48.01 -44.76
C PHE A 479 -5.89 -49.45 -44.81
N THR A 480 -6.89 -49.71 -45.65
CA THR A 480 -7.45 -51.06 -45.87
C THR A 480 -7.09 -51.50 -47.27
N THR A 481 -6.19 -52.49 -47.40
CA THR A 481 -5.75 -53.05 -48.69
C THR A 481 -6.66 -54.19 -49.18
N LYS A 482 -7.28 -54.94 -48.25
CA LYS A 482 -8.20 -56.02 -48.49
C LYS A 482 -9.19 -56.16 -47.34
N GLY A 483 -10.45 -56.44 -47.62
CA GLY A 483 -11.48 -56.62 -46.57
C GLY A 483 -12.69 -55.73 -46.82
N SER A 484 -13.23 -55.10 -45.76
CA SER A 484 -14.46 -54.28 -45.86
C SER A 484 -14.36 -52.96 -45.07
N ILE A 485 -15.11 -51.97 -45.55
CA ILE A 485 -15.35 -50.71 -44.86
C ILE A 485 -16.86 -50.54 -44.72
N THR A 486 -17.33 -50.38 -43.50
CA THR A 486 -18.76 -50.25 -43.18
C THR A 486 -19.06 -48.89 -42.56
N LEU A 487 -19.98 -48.13 -43.18
CA LEU A 487 -20.57 -46.94 -42.60
C LEU A 487 -21.85 -47.37 -41.85
N SER A 488 -21.96 -46.98 -40.62
CA SER A 488 -23.16 -47.24 -39.78
C SER A 488 -23.45 -46.03 -38.90
N TYR A 489 -24.64 -45.93 -38.39
CA TYR A 489 -25.02 -45.03 -37.30
C TYR A 489 -26.04 -45.67 -36.36
N SER A 490 -26.03 -45.23 -35.11
CA SER A 490 -26.93 -45.69 -34.09
C SER A 490 -27.30 -44.54 -33.12
N LEU A 491 -28.40 -44.71 -32.40
CA LEU A 491 -28.65 -43.87 -31.22
C LEU A 491 -27.77 -44.35 -30.09
N GLU A 492 -26.92 -43.49 -29.55
CA GLU A 492 -26.07 -43.80 -28.38
C GLU A 492 -26.90 -43.70 -27.10
N ASP A 493 -27.81 -42.69 -27.06
CA ASP A 493 -28.83 -42.47 -26.04
C ASP A 493 -30.01 -41.71 -26.70
N GLU A 494 -31.02 -41.30 -25.92
CA GLU A 494 -32.15 -40.56 -26.44
C GLU A 494 -31.81 -39.16 -27.02
N SER A 495 -30.56 -38.70 -26.83
CA SER A 495 -30.14 -37.34 -27.17
C SER A 495 -29.00 -37.27 -28.19
N GLN A 496 -28.40 -38.40 -28.60
CA GLN A 496 -27.25 -38.40 -29.49
C GLN A 496 -27.31 -39.47 -30.56
N VAL A 497 -26.94 -39.12 -31.79
CA VAL A 497 -26.66 -40.05 -32.88
C VAL A 497 -25.17 -40.24 -33.00
N ARG A 498 -24.69 -41.47 -32.98
CA ARG A 498 -23.31 -41.86 -33.19
C ARG A 498 -23.13 -42.41 -34.60
N PHE A 499 -22.30 -41.76 -35.40
CA PHE A 499 -21.85 -42.19 -36.70
C PHE A 499 -20.54 -42.96 -36.56
N CYS A 500 -20.41 -44.11 -37.25
CA CYS A 500 -19.22 -44.94 -37.25
C CYS A 500 -18.78 -45.31 -38.67
N VAL A 501 -17.49 -45.25 -38.93
CA VAL A 501 -16.83 -45.85 -40.10
C VAL A 501 -15.86 -46.89 -39.60
N THR A 502 -16.20 -48.17 -39.85
CA THR A 502 -15.43 -49.33 -39.38
C THR A 502 -14.68 -49.92 -40.59
N ASP A 503 -13.37 -50.08 -40.47
CA ASP A 503 -12.49 -50.70 -41.45
C ASP A 503 -11.81 -51.96 -40.90
N THR A 504 -11.41 -52.86 -41.78
CA THR A 504 -10.62 -54.08 -41.47
C THR A 504 -9.15 -53.90 -41.87
N GLY A 505 -8.63 -52.69 -41.75
CA GLY A 505 -7.28 -52.31 -42.13
C GLY A 505 -6.22 -52.66 -41.11
N LYS A 506 -5.07 -51.98 -41.19
CA LYS A 506 -3.91 -52.25 -40.31
C LYS A 506 -4.13 -51.90 -38.82
N GLY A 507 -5.18 -51.18 -38.47
CA GLY A 507 -5.42 -50.69 -37.11
C GLY A 507 -4.41 -49.67 -36.64
N ILE A 508 -4.57 -49.24 -35.37
CA ILE A 508 -3.79 -48.19 -34.70
C ILE A 508 -3.32 -48.71 -33.33
N PRO A 509 -2.00 -48.64 -33.02
CA PRO A 509 -1.45 -48.95 -31.71
C PRO A 509 -2.06 -48.09 -30.61
N ASP A 510 -2.25 -48.62 -29.42
CA ASP A 510 -2.89 -47.93 -28.26
C ASP A 510 -2.18 -46.61 -27.91
N GLU A 511 -0.85 -46.61 -27.99
CA GLU A 511 -0.02 -45.44 -27.67
C GLU A 511 -0.28 -44.23 -28.61
N GLN A 512 -0.69 -44.50 -29.82
CA GLN A 512 -0.85 -43.48 -30.86
C GLN A 512 -2.29 -42.99 -31.02
N LYS A 513 -3.30 -43.63 -30.41
CA LYS A 513 -4.72 -43.27 -30.55
C LYS A 513 -5.05 -41.84 -30.09
N HIS A 514 -4.32 -41.30 -29.09
CA HIS A 514 -4.49 -39.95 -28.63
C HIS A 514 -3.85 -38.91 -29.52
N GLU A 515 -2.83 -39.29 -30.28
CA GLU A 515 -2.06 -38.35 -31.09
C GLU A 515 -2.66 -38.11 -32.48
N ILE A 516 -3.44 -39.06 -33.03
CA ILE A 516 -3.96 -38.99 -34.43
C ILE A 516 -4.88 -37.79 -34.68
N PHE A 517 -5.46 -37.20 -33.65
CA PHE A 517 -6.27 -35.98 -33.74
C PHE A 517 -5.44 -34.70 -33.67
N ASN A 518 -4.16 -34.79 -33.33
CA ASN A 518 -3.25 -33.65 -33.36
C ASN A 518 -2.91 -33.26 -34.80
N ARG A 519 -2.63 -31.98 -35.01
CA ARG A 519 -2.29 -31.44 -36.32
C ARG A 519 -0.96 -32.01 -36.84
N PHE A 520 -0.88 -32.37 -38.11
CA PHE A 520 0.31 -32.90 -38.79
C PHE A 520 0.81 -34.25 -38.30
N VAL A 521 0.04 -34.93 -37.51
CA VAL A 521 0.40 -36.29 -37.07
C VAL A 521 0.11 -37.28 -38.23
N LYS A 522 1.15 -38.01 -38.64
CA LYS A 522 1.09 -39.10 -39.60
C LYS A 522 1.68 -40.34 -38.95
N LEU A 523 0.92 -41.40 -38.87
CA LEU A 523 1.40 -42.71 -38.34
C LEU A 523 2.34 -43.40 -39.32
N ASP A 524 2.31 -43.02 -40.59
CA ASP A 524 3.13 -43.58 -41.64
C ASP A 524 3.57 -42.45 -42.58
N SER A 525 4.88 -42.20 -42.64
CA SER A 525 5.47 -41.12 -43.42
C SER A 525 5.38 -41.35 -44.93
N PHE A 526 5.16 -42.59 -45.39
CA PHE A 526 5.04 -42.94 -46.79
C PHE A 526 3.62 -42.75 -47.35
N VAL A 527 2.67 -42.49 -46.48
CA VAL A 527 1.26 -42.37 -46.89
C VAL A 527 0.91 -40.91 -47.15
N GLN A 528 0.43 -40.58 -48.34
CA GLN A 528 0.07 -39.23 -48.79
C GLN A 528 -1.01 -38.60 -47.89
N GLY A 529 -0.83 -37.31 -47.51
CA GLY A 529 -1.78 -36.48 -46.79
C GLY A 529 -1.11 -35.53 -45.80
N ALA A 530 -1.72 -34.40 -45.53
CA ALA A 530 -1.17 -33.34 -44.67
C ALA A 530 -1.27 -33.61 -43.17
N GLY A 531 -1.98 -34.67 -42.74
CA GLY A 531 -2.23 -34.91 -41.30
C GLY A 531 -3.14 -33.88 -40.64
N LEU A 532 -3.97 -33.19 -41.42
CA LEU A 532 -4.88 -32.15 -40.94
C LEU A 532 -6.33 -32.64 -40.80
N GLY A 533 -6.72 -33.62 -41.62
CA GLY A 533 -8.12 -34.05 -41.75
C GLY A 533 -8.80 -34.43 -40.45
N LEU A 534 -8.15 -35.26 -39.59
CA LEU A 534 -8.74 -35.68 -38.32
C LEU A 534 -8.81 -34.53 -37.31
N SER A 535 -7.86 -33.60 -37.31
CA SER A 535 -7.91 -32.41 -36.43
C SER A 535 -9.00 -31.43 -36.86
N ILE A 536 -9.27 -31.31 -38.18
CA ILE A 536 -10.41 -30.56 -38.70
C ILE A 536 -11.72 -31.22 -38.29
N CYS A 537 -11.82 -32.56 -38.44
CA CYS A 537 -13.00 -33.32 -38.03
C CYS A 537 -13.29 -33.09 -36.53
N GLN A 538 -12.28 -33.16 -35.68
CA GLN A 538 -12.43 -32.93 -34.24
C GLN A 538 -12.97 -31.51 -33.97
N SER A 539 -12.43 -30.50 -34.62
CA SER A 539 -12.88 -29.13 -34.45
C SER A 539 -14.31 -28.91 -34.96
N LEU A 540 -14.69 -29.50 -36.10
CA LEU A 540 -16.04 -29.43 -36.62
C LEU A 540 -17.06 -30.13 -35.73
N VAL A 541 -16.74 -31.36 -35.30
CA VAL A 541 -17.61 -32.14 -34.41
C VAL A 541 -17.83 -31.42 -33.06
N ASN A 542 -16.76 -30.87 -32.46
CA ASN A 542 -16.87 -30.09 -31.24
C ASN A 542 -17.74 -28.84 -31.43
N ARG A 543 -17.62 -28.17 -32.61
CA ARG A 543 -18.46 -27.01 -32.92
C ARG A 543 -19.94 -27.36 -33.14
N MET A 544 -20.20 -28.58 -33.63
CA MET A 544 -21.57 -29.13 -33.75
C MET A 544 -22.12 -29.69 -32.44
N GLY A 545 -21.38 -29.61 -31.34
CA GLY A 545 -21.80 -30.07 -30.01
C GLY A 545 -21.66 -31.58 -29.79
N GLY A 546 -20.91 -32.29 -30.66
CA GLY A 546 -20.66 -33.70 -30.58
C GLY A 546 -19.29 -34.06 -29.96
N LYS A 547 -19.00 -35.34 -29.91
CA LYS A 547 -17.70 -35.93 -29.53
C LYS A 547 -17.16 -36.76 -30.67
N ILE A 548 -15.84 -36.88 -30.79
CA ILE A 548 -15.16 -37.69 -31.80
C ILE A 548 -14.18 -38.65 -31.12
N GLY A 549 -13.97 -39.83 -31.70
CA GLY A 549 -13.03 -40.80 -31.16
C GLY A 549 -12.71 -41.92 -32.12
N VAL A 550 -11.84 -42.81 -31.68
CA VAL A 550 -11.41 -44.01 -32.39
C VAL A 550 -11.38 -45.22 -31.46
N GLU A 551 -11.89 -46.32 -31.93
CA GLU A 551 -11.72 -47.65 -31.36
C GLU A 551 -10.93 -48.49 -32.36
N SER A 552 -9.77 -49.01 -31.98
CA SER A 552 -8.87 -49.68 -32.92
C SER A 552 -7.99 -50.68 -32.19
N ARG A 553 -7.59 -51.75 -32.91
CA ARG A 553 -6.53 -52.66 -32.50
C ARG A 553 -5.61 -52.91 -33.69
N GLU A 554 -4.30 -52.92 -33.43
CA GLU A 554 -3.32 -53.14 -34.47
C GLU A 554 -3.55 -54.53 -35.09
N GLY A 555 -3.62 -54.61 -36.44
CA GLY A 555 -3.90 -55.79 -37.22
C GLY A 555 -5.39 -56.21 -37.32
N GLU A 556 -6.30 -55.60 -36.56
CA GLU A 556 -7.75 -55.94 -36.56
C GLU A 556 -8.61 -54.88 -37.26
N GLY A 557 -8.10 -53.67 -37.46
CA GLY A 557 -8.80 -52.54 -38.08
C GLY A 557 -9.17 -51.44 -37.10
N SER A 558 -9.96 -50.44 -37.57
CA SER A 558 -10.34 -49.27 -36.80
C SER A 558 -11.83 -48.94 -36.99
N CYS A 559 -12.43 -48.40 -35.93
CA CYS A 559 -13.73 -47.72 -35.98
C CYS A 559 -13.55 -46.26 -35.56
N PHE A 560 -13.63 -45.37 -36.55
CA PHE A 560 -13.69 -43.92 -36.31
C PHE A 560 -15.14 -43.53 -36.12
N TRP A 561 -15.41 -42.83 -35.05
CA TRP A 561 -16.77 -42.42 -34.71
C TRP A 561 -16.85 -40.97 -34.30
N PHE A 562 -18.05 -40.39 -34.48
CA PHE A 562 -18.42 -39.09 -33.87
C PHE A 562 -19.89 -39.10 -33.47
N THR A 563 -20.24 -38.25 -32.49
CA THR A 563 -21.63 -38.06 -32.08
C THR A 563 -22.15 -36.71 -32.57
N HIS A 564 -23.46 -36.59 -32.75
CA HIS A 564 -24.18 -35.38 -33.04
C HIS A 564 -25.41 -35.29 -32.17
N PRO A 565 -25.77 -34.12 -31.61
CA PRO A 565 -27.00 -33.94 -30.86
C PRO A 565 -28.24 -34.36 -31.67
N TYR A 566 -29.16 -35.04 -31.00
CA TYR A 566 -30.41 -35.49 -31.55
C TYR A 566 -31.57 -35.08 -30.63
N VAL A 567 -32.63 -34.52 -31.22
CA VAL A 567 -33.87 -34.21 -30.50
C VAL A 567 -34.97 -35.05 -31.10
N PRO A 568 -35.54 -36.04 -30.34
CA PRO A 568 -36.65 -36.86 -30.84
C PRO A 568 -37.85 -36.02 -31.25
N GLY A 569 -38.32 -36.15 -32.49
CA GLY A 569 -39.55 -35.50 -32.98
C GLY A 569 -39.40 -34.03 -33.37
N ALA A 570 -38.20 -33.48 -33.52
CA ALA A 570 -37.97 -32.13 -34.06
C ALA A 570 -38.19 -32.05 -35.58
#